data_96358cc481f5f01622ad42095daa01c9
#
_entry.id   96358cc481f5f01622ad42095daa01c9
#
_cell.length_a   1.000
_cell.length_b   1.000
_cell.length_c   1.000
_cell.angle_alpha   90.00
_cell.angle_beta   90.00
_cell.angle_gamma   90.00
#
_symmetry.space_group_name_H-M   'P 1'
#
loop_
_entity.id
_entity.type
_entity.pdbx_description
1 polymer ?
#
loop_
_entity_poly.entity_id
_entity_poly.type
_entity_poly.pdbx_seq_one_letter_code
_entity_poly.pdbx_strand_id
1 'polypeptide(L)'
;EKRIASRMNTNAIGYGSATKARINERNIMQFIQPQDLRSFGLIPELIGRLPVLTYMEPLEREALRSILTEPKNSIIRQYETLMALDNIKLVFEDDVLEYIVDRAIEYKLGARGLRSICETIMMDVMFDMSVEDGNELRITLDYAKSKVERA
;
A
#
# COMPACT_ATOMS: atom_id res chain seq x y z
N GLU A 1 -14.27 10.00 2.97
CA GLU A 1 -15.25 9.14 2.30
C GLU A 1 -16.64 9.26 2.91
N LYS A 2 -16.84 9.02 4.22
CA LYS A 2 -18.18 9.08 4.88
C LYS A 2 -18.92 10.38 4.66
N ARG A 3 -18.25 11.54 4.65
CA ARG A 3 -18.88 12.87 4.42
C ARG A 3 -19.34 13.03 2.99
N ILE A 4 -18.54 12.59 2.01
CA ILE A 4 -18.90 12.61 0.60
C ILE A 4 -20.09 11.69 0.37
N ALA A 5 -20.06 10.48 0.90
CA ALA A 5 -21.17 9.52 0.81
C ALA A 5 -22.47 10.09 1.40
N SER A 6 -22.40 10.73 2.58
CA SER A 6 -23.57 11.37 3.22
C SER A 6 -24.13 12.49 2.33
N ARG A 7 -23.31 13.35 1.77
CA ARG A 7 -23.73 14.43 0.85
C ARG A 7 -24.41 13.87 -0.41
N MET A 8 -23.84 12.81 -0.99
CA MET A 8 -24.40 12.21 -2.20
C MET A 8 -25.69 11.45 -1.95
N ASN A 9 -25.84 10.85 -0.78
CA ASN A 9 -27.06 10.12 -0.39
C ASN A 9 -28.21 11.06 -0.02
N THR A 10 -27.95 12.27 0.52
CA THR A 10 -29.00 13.24 0.89
C THR A 10 -29.72 13.80 -0.33
N ASN A 11 -29.10 13.82 -1.50
CA ASN A 11 -29.71 14.29 -2.75
C ASN A 11 -30.64 13.25 -3.42
N ALA A 12 -30.92 12.13 -2.77
CA ALA A 12 -31.70 11.01 -3.35
C ALA A 12 -33.20 11.04 -3.00
N ILE A 13 -33.73 12.16 -2.50
CA ILE A 13 -35.17 12.33 -2.25
C ILE A 13 -35.83 12.91 -3.51
N GLY A 14 -36.22 12.06 -4.44
CA GLY A 14 -36.99 12.46 -5.64
C GLY A 14 -37.27 11.29 -6.57
N TYR A 15 -38.47 11.31 -7.20
CA TYR A 15 -38.94 10.36 -8.21
C TYR A 15 -37.99 10.32 -9.42
N GLY A 16 -36.96 9.51 -9.38
CA GLY A 16 -35.96 9.43 -10.45
C GLY A 16 -34.79 8.49 -10.12
N SER A 17 -35.06 7.46 -9.33
CA SER A 17 -34.02 6.56 -8.79
C SER A 17 -33.44 5.55 -9.80
N ALA A 18 -33.64 5.72 -11.10
CA ALA A 18 -33.14 4.79 -12.12
C ALA A 18 -31.68 5.05 -12.53
N THR A 19 -31.08 6.17 -12.11
CA THR A 19 -29.66 6.49 -12.42
C THR A 19 -28.84 6.63 -11.13
N LYS A 20 -29.12 5.81 -10.10
CA LYS A 20 -28.08 5.51 -9.13
C LYS A 20 -27.01 4.71 -9.87
N ALA A 21 -26.18 5.43 -10.62
CA ALA A 21 -24.87 4.93 -10.95
C ALA A 21 -24.32 4.36 -9.65
N ARG A 22 -24.05 3.08 -9.62
CA ARG A 22 -23.35 2.42 -8.52
C ARG A 22 -22.12 3.28 -8.28
N ILE A 23 -22.22 4.18 -7.31
CA ILE A 23 -21.08 4.96 -6.84
C ILE A 23 -20.11 3.90 -6.44
N ASN A 24 -19.08 3.72 -7.26
CA ASN A 24 -18.08 2.73 -6.99
C ASN A 24 -17.44 3.18 -5.68
N GLU A 25 -17.70 2.48 -4.59
CA GLU A 25 -17.17 2.81 -3.26
C GLU A 25 -15.65 2.94 -3.29
N ARG A 26 -15.02 2.32 -4.31
CA ARG A 26 -13.59 2.42 -4.56
C ARG A 26 -13.14 3.82 -4.99
N ASN A 27 -14.00 4.62 -5.63
CA ASN A 27 -13.62 5.92 -6.20
C ASN A 27 -14.47 7.09 -5.69
N ILE A 28 -15.04 6.99 -4.48
CA ILE A 28 -15.87 8.05 -3.91
C ILE A 28 -15.10 9.37 -3.73
N MET A 29 -13.76 9.31 -3.59
CA MET A 29 -12.90 10.48 -3.41
C MET A 29 -12.84 11.39 -4.66
N GLN A 30 -13.17 10.90 -5.84
CA GLN A 30 -13.24 11.70 -7.06
C GLN A 30 -14.29 12.82 -6.97
N PHE A 31 -15.28 12.65 -6.09
CA PHE A 31 -16.36 13.64 -5.88
C PHE A 31 -16.07 14.61 -4.73
N ILE A 32 -14.82 14.72 -4.28
CA ILE A 32 -14.43 15.61 -3.18
C ILE A 32 -14.71 17.07 -3.54
N GLN A 33 -15.30 17.81 -2.61
CA GLN A 33 -15.59 19.23 -2.74
C GLN A 33 -15.08 20.00 -1.50
N PRO A 34 -14.86 21.33 -1.62
CA PRO A 34 -14.46 22.18 -0.49
C PRO A 34 -15.41 22.09 0.71
N GLN A 35 -16.69 21.83 0.46
CA GLN A 35 -17.71 21.66 1.51
C GLN A 35 -17.45 20.40 2.36
N ASP A 36 -16.93 19.34 1.75
CA ASP A 36 -16.61 18.09 2.45
C ASP A 36 -15.46 18.30 3.43
N LEU A 37 -14.49 19.14 3.05
CA LEU A 37 -13.36 19.51 3.92
C LEU A 37 -13.83 20.38 5.09
N ARG A 38 -14.78 21.30 4.87
CA ARG A 38 -15.40 22.07 5.99
C ARG A 38 -16.14 21.15 6.94
N SER A 39 -16.93 20.23 6.41
CA SER A 39 -17.68 19.26 7.25
C SER A 39 -16.77 18.28 7.97
N PHE A 40 -15.54 18.08 7.49
CA PHE A 40 -14.51 17.28 8.15
C PHE A 40 -13.84 18.03 9.31
N GLY A 41 -13.86 19.38 9.29
CA GLY A 41 -13.33 20.22 10.36
C GLY A 41 -12.20 21.15 9.95
N LEU A 42 -11.89 21.24 8.64
CA LEU A 42 -10.92 22.22 8.16
C LEU A 42 -11.52 23.64 8.21
N ILE A 43 -10.75 24.59 8.72
CA ILE A 43 -11.17 26.00 8.79
C ILE A 43 -11.25 26.60 7.40
N PRO A 44 -12.23 27.51 7.14
CA PRO A 44 -12.46 28.10 5.84
C PRO A 44 -11.24 28.81 5.23
N GLU A 45 -10.43 29.45 6.06
CA GLU A 45 -9.22 30.19 5.66
C GLU A 45 -8.17 29.26 5.03
N LEU A 46 -8.00 28.04 5.55
CA LEU A 46 -7.11 27.05 4.96
C LEU A 46 -7.65 26.53 3.63
N ILE A 47 -8.96 26.28 3.57
CA ILE A 47 -9.60 25.81 2.32
C ILE A 47 -9.46 26.86 1.22
N GLY A 48 -9.61 28.13 1.55
CA GLY A 48 -9.43 29.24 0.60
C GLY A 48 -7.99 29.38 0.07
N ARG A 49 -7.00 28.86 0.82
CA ARG A 49 -5.58 28.83 0.40
C ARG A 49 -5.21 27.57 -0.39
N LEU A 50 -6.09 26.58 -0.48
CA LEU A 50 -5.91 25.34 -1.24
C LEU A 50 -6.68 25.45 -2.57
N PRO A 51 -6.09 26.03 -3.63
CA PRO A 51 -6.81 26.33 -4.85
C PRO A 51 -7.17 25.08 -5.67
N VAL A 52 -6.47 23.96 -5.43
CA VAL A 52 -6.67 22.71 -6.15
C VAL A 52 -6.95 21.58 -5.16
N LEU A 53 -8.07 20.90 -5.36
CA LEU A 53 -8.41 19.66 -4.70
C LEU A 53 -8.26 18.51 -5.68
N THR A 54 -7.52 17.52 -5.30
CA THR A 54 -7.33 16.31 -6.08
C THR A 54 -7.47 15.08 -5.18
N TYR A 55 -7.55 13.92 -5.78
CA TYR A 55 -7.64 12.64 -5.09
C TYR A 55 -6.61 11.67 -5.68
N MET A 56 -6.31 10.64 -4.92
CA MET A 56 -5.47 9.54 -5.38
C MET A 56 -6.31 8.26 -5.40
N GLU A 57 -6.16 7.50 -6.45
CA GLU A 57 -6.79 6.18 -6.55
C GLU A 57 -6.02 5.16 -5.71
N PRO A 58 -6.73 4.16 -5.16
CA PRO A 58 -6.07 3.03 -4.53
C PRO A 58 -5.15 2.33 -5.52
N LEU A 59 -3.98 1.92 -5.05
CA LEU A 59 -3.04 1.18 -5.89
C LEU A 59 -3.60 -0.22 -6.17
N GLU A 60 -3.55 -0.60 -7.44
CA GLU A 60 -3.88 -1.95 -7.88
C GLU A 60 -2.72 -2.93 -7.58
N ARG A 61 -3.02 -4.23 -7.64
CA ARG A 61 -2.07 -5.30 -7.35
C ARG A 61 -0.79 -5.21 -8.18
N GLU A 62 -0.95 -4.99 -9.49
CA GLU A 62 0.17 -4.86 -10.43
C GLU A 62 1.07 -3.67 -10.10
N ALA A 63 0.47 -2.52 -9.76
CA ALA A 63 1.21 -1.35 -9.35
C ALA A 63 2.01 -1.58 -8.07
N LEU A 64 1.44 -2.28 -7.07
CA LEU A 64 2.14 -2.65 -5.84
C LEU A 64 3.32 -3.59 -6.12
N ARG A 65 3.15 -4.56 -7.02
CA ARG A 65 4.23 -5.45 -7.45
C ARG A 65 5.36 -4.68 -8.15
N SER A 66 5.01 -3.80 -9.08
CA SER A 66 5.98 -2.95 -9.78
C SER A 66 6.78 -2.08 -8.79
N ILE A 67 6.13 -1.51 -7.77
CA ILE A 67 6.79 -0.72 -6.72
C ILE A 67 7.83 -1.55 -5.95
N LEU A 68 7.58 -2.84 -5.74
CA LEU A 68 8.54 -3.71 -5.05
C LEU A 68 9.82 -3.96 -5.84
N THR A 69 9.74 -4.07 -7.18
CA THR A 69 10.82 -4.66 -8.00
C THR A 69 11.42 -3.72 -9.03
N GLU A 70 10.62 -2.85 -9.68
CA GLU A 70 11.06 -2.09 -10.85
C GLU A 70 11.93 -0.85 -10.54
N PRO A 71 11.62 -0.02 -9.53
CA PRO A 71 12.40 1.18 -9.27
C PRO A 71 13.87 0.87 -9.03
N LYS A 72 14.75 1.80 -9.45
CA LYS A 72 16.19 1.67 -9.20
C LYS A 72 16.52 1.48 -7.72
N ASN A 73 15.73 2.07 -6.85
CA ASN A 73 15.83 1.96 -5.39
C ASN A 73 14.60 1.23 -4.82
N SER A 74 14.18 0.12 -5.46
CA SER A 74 13.08 -0.69 -4.94
C SER A 74 13.43 -1.32 -3.59
N ILE A 75 12.41 -1.68 -2.81
CA ILE A 75 12.60 -2.27 -1.48
C ILE A 75 13.46 -3.52 -1.57
N ILE A 76 13.17 -4.40 -2.52
CA ILE A 76 13.92 -5.64 -2.73
C ILE A 76 15.39 -5.36 -3.05
N ARG A 77 15.66 -4.44 -3.98
CA ARG A 77 17.05 -4.09 -4.35
C ARG A 77 17.83 -3.45 -3.20
N GLN A 78 17.16 -2.72 -2.30
CA GLN A 78 17.81 -2.20 -1.11
C GLN A 78 18.33 -3.34 -0.23
N TYR A 79 17.51 -4.38 0.02
CA TYR A 79 17.92 -5.56 0.79
C TYR A 79 18.98 -6.38 0.07
N GLU A 80 18.84 -6.61 -1.24
CA GLU A 80 19.87 -7.27 -2.04
C GLU A 80 21.23 -6.55 -1.95
N THR A 81 21.22 -5.21 -2.06
CA THR A 81 22.44 -4.42 -1.93
C THR A 81 23.02 -4.48 -0.52
N LEU A 82 22.16 -4.44 0.50
CA LEU A 82 22.61 -4.51 1.89
C LEU A 82 23.28 -5.87 2.18
N MET A 83 22.65 -6.98 1.79
CA MET A 83 23.19 -8.32 1.98
C MET A 83 24.45 -8.58 1.13
N ALA A 84 24.55 -7.93 -0.03
CA ALA A 84 25.75 -8.01 -0.87
C ALA A 84 26.99 -7.36 -0.22
N LEU A 85 26.83 -6.42 0.73
CA LEU A 85 27.96 -5.88 1.52
C LEU A 85 28.60 -6.96 2.41
N ASP A 86 27.82 -7.95 2.82
CA ASP A 86 28.26 -9.10 3.61
C ASP A 86 28.52 -10.33 2.73
N ASN A 87 28.75 -10.12 1.43
CA ASN A 87 28.98 -11.17 0.42
C ASN A 87 27.86 -12.23 0.32
N ILE A 88 26.64 -11.92 0.74
CA ILE A 88 25.47 -12.79 0.69
C ILE A 88 24.63 -12.41 -0.52
N LYS A 89 24.30 -13.38 -1.37
CA LYS A 89 23.38 -13.20 -2.49
C LYS A 89 21.96 -13.46 -2.03
N LEU A 90 21.18 -12.39 -1.82
CA LEU A 90 19.76 -12.51 -1.45
C LEU A 90 18.90 -12.77 -2.70
N VAL A 91 17.97 -13.73 -2.61
CA VAL A 91 17.01 -14.05 -3.65
C VAL A 91 15.62 -14.20 -3.03
N PHE A 92 14.67 -13.40 -3.51
CA PHE A 92 13.25 -13.58 -3.18
C PHE A 92 12.58 -14.45 -4.24
N GLU A 93 11.85 -15.48 -3.83
CA GLU A 93 11.01 -16.25 -4.74
C GLU A 93 9.81 -15.41 -5.21
N ASP A 94 9.34 -15.62 -6.44
CA ASP A 94 8.21 -14.88 -7.01
C ASP A 94 6.94 -15.00 -6.15
N ASP A 95 6.72 -16.19 -5.58
CA ASP A 95 5.58 -16.45 -4.69
C ASP A 95 5.63 -15.60 -3.40
N VAL A 96 6.83 -15.25 -2.92
CA VAL A 96 7.00 -14.35 -1.77
C VAL A 96 6.60 -12.93 -2.13
N LEU A 97 6.98 -12.47 -3.32
CA LEU A 97 6.61 -11.14 -3.80
C LEU A 97 5.09 -11.01 -3.93
N GLU A 98 4.43 -12.02 -4.50
CA GLU A 98 2.98 -12.07 -4.57
C GLU A 98 2.32 -12.08 -3.18
N TYR A 99 2.85 -12.84 -2.25
CA TYR A 99 2.38 -12.89 -0.86
C TYR A 99 2.48 -11.54 -0.17
N ILE A 100 3.60 -10.81 -0.33
CA ILE A 100 3.80 -9.48 0.24
C ILE A 100 2.74 -8.50 -0.30
N VAL A 101 2.49 -8.54 -1.61
CA VAL A 101 1.47 -7.70 -2.26
C VAL A 101 0.07 -8.03 -1.74
N ASP A 102 -0.29 -9.32 -1.65
CA ASP A 102 -1.59 -9.75 -1.16
C ASP A 102 -1.84 -9.31 0.29
N ARG A 103 -0.83 -9.43 1.15
CA ARG A 103 -0.92 -8.93 2.54
C ARG A 103 -1.03 -7.42 2.63
N ALA A 104 -0.32 -6.67 1.78
CA ALA A 104 -0.44 -5.21 1.74
C ALA A 104 -1.85 -4.74 1.32
N ILE A 105 -2.50 -5.48 0.41
CA ILE A 105 -3.89 -5.24 -0.01
C ILE A 105 -4.86 -5.59 1.12
N GLU A 106 -4.71 -6.76 1.73
CA GLU A 106 -5.56 -7.25 2.82
C GLU A 106 -5.58 -6.27 4.01
N TYR A 107 -4.42 -5.79 4.41
CA TYR A 107 -4.28 -4.83 5.50
C TYR A 107 -4.60 -3.38 5.09
N LYS A 108 -4.91 -3.13 3.82
CA LYS A 108 -5.20 -1.77 3.28
C LYS A 108 -4.10 -0.75 3.55
N LEU A 109 -2.86 -1.19 3.60
CA LEU A 109 -1.70 -0.36 3.93
C LEU A 109 -1.10 0.37 2.71
N GLY A 110 -1.46 -0.07 1.49
CA GLY A 110 -0.90 0.47 0.25
C GLY A 110 0.63 0.27 0.17
N ALA A 111 1.31 1.14 -0.57
CA ALA A 111 2.75 1.01 -0.79
C ALA A 111 3.61 1.07 0.50
N ARG A 112 3.14 1.78 1.53
CA ARG A 112 3.85 1.83 2.82
C ARG A 112 3.86 0.49 3.53
N GLY A 113 2.79 -0.30 3.37
CA GLY A 113 2.69 -1.64 3.95
C GLY A 113 3.69 -2.62 3.35
N LEU A 114 4.04 -2.45 2.08
CA LEU A 114 5.06 -3.29 1.43
C LEU A 114 6.38 -3.23 2.19
N ARG A 115 6.81 -2.03 2.59
CA ARG A 115 8.05 -1.85 3.35
C ARG A 115 7.97 -2.54 4.72
N SER A 116 6.92 -2.31 5.48
CA SER A 116 6.77 -2.92 6.82
C SER A 116 6.72 -4.43 6.76
N ILE A 117 6.03 -5.01 5.77
CA ILE A 117 5.99 -6.47 5.60
C ILE A 117 7.37 -7.01 5.22
N CYS A 118 8.11 -6.36 4.31
CA CYS A 118 9.48 -6.75 3.98
C CYS A 118 10.40 -6.62 5.19
N GLU A 119 10.29 -5.56 5.98
CA GLU A 119 11.06 -5.37 7.23
C GLU A 119 10.80 -6.51 8.21
N THR A 120 9.53 -6.91 8.40
CA THR A 120 9.17 -8.04 9.27
C THR A 120 9.80 -9.36 8.79
N ILE A 121 9.81 -9.62 7.49
CA ILE A 121 10.40 -10.84 6.91
C ILE A 121 11.92 -10.83 7.07
N MET A 122 12.56 -9.68 6.84
CA MET A 122 14.02 -9.55 6.80
C MET A 122 14.67 -9.34 8.16
N MET A 123 13.93 -8.90 9.17
CA MET A 123 14.48 -8.54 10.48
C MET A 123 15.31 -9.65 11.10
N ASP A 124 14.74 -10.86 11.17
CA ASP A 124 15.43 -12.00 11.77
C ASP A 124 16.61 -12.49 10.91
N VAL A 125 16.46 -12.42 9.58
CA VAL A 125 17.54 -12.78 8.64
C VAL A 125 18.74 -11.87 8.82
N MET A 126 18.50 -10.57 8.98
CA MET A 126 19.58 -9.60 9.17
C MET A 126 20.23 -9.68 10.56
N PHE A 127 19.48 -10.16 11.55
CA PHE A 127 20.00 -10.32 12.92
C PHE A 127 20.76 -11.63 13.10
N ASP A 128 20.25 -12.71 12.53
CA ASP A 128 20.82 -14.06 12.67
C ASP A 128 21.78 -14.37 11.51
N MET A 129 22.86 -13.58 11.43
CA MET A 129 23.91 -13.63 10.40
C MET A 129 24.78 -14.93 10.50
N SER A 130 24.15 -16.08 10.74
CA SER A 130 24.82 -17.38 10.68
C SER A 130 24.99 -17.92 9.25
N VAL A 131 24.70 -17.10 8.23
CA VAL A 131 24.94 -17.44 6.83
C VAL A 131 26.43 -17.30 6.55
N GLU A 132 27.09 -18.39 6.20
CA GLU A 132 28.51 -18.39 5.84
C GLU A 132 28.74 -17.48 4.62
N ASP A 133 29.84 -16.71 4.64
CA ASP A 133 30.26 -15.83 3.56
C ASP A 133 30.20 -16.53 2.19
N GLY A 134 29.55 -15.88 1.22
CA GLY A 134 29.50 -16.36 -0.17
C GLY A 134 28.32 -17.28 -0.50
N ASN A 135 27.40 -17.51 0.42
CA ASN A 135 26.21 -18.34 0.20
C ASN A 135 25.02 -17.56 -0.39
N GLU A 136 24.19 -18.26 -1.16
CA GLU A 136 22.92 -17.74 -1.62
C GLU A 136 21.85 -17.92 -0.54
N LEU A 137 21.27 -16.82 -0.09
CA LEU A 137 20.14 -16.81 0.84
C LEU A 137 18.84 -16.68 0.08
N ARG A 138 18.02 -17.71 0.12
CA ARG A 138 16.74 -17.73 -0.57
C ARG A 138 15.59 -17.59 0.41
N ILE A 139 14.78 -16.54 0.22
CA ILE A 139 13.56 -16.33 1.00
C ILE A 139 12.43 -17.12 0.34
N THR A 140 11.92 -18.11 1.05
CA THR A 140 10.83 -18.97 0.61
C THR A 140 9.49 -18.49 1.17
N LEU A 141 8.39 -18.91 0.52
CA LEU A 141 7.04 -18.55 0.93
C LEU A 141 6.71 -19.00 2.37
N ASP A 142 7.13 -20.22 2.75
CA ASP A 142 6.86 -20.75 4.09
C ASP A 142 7.57 -19.94 5.17
N TYR A 143 8.81 -19.52 4.89
CA TYR A 143 9.54 -18.63 5.78
C TYR A 143 8.82 -17.29 5.93
N ALA A 144 8.44 -16.63 4.82
CA ALA A 144 7.76 -15.35 4.85
C ALA A 144 6.44 -15.41 5.63
N LYS A 145 5.62 -16.45 5.42
CA LYS A 145 4.38 -16.69 6.18
C LYS A 145 4.66 -16.82 7.68
N SER A 146 5.64 -17.62 8.05
CA SER A 146 5.97 -17.86 9.47
C SER A 146 6.34 -16.56 10.22
N LYS A 147 6.90 -15.56 9.51
CA LYS A 147 7.31 -14.29 10.11
C LYS A 147 6.16 -13.28 10.17
N VAL A 148 5.38 -13.17 9.11
CA VAL A 148 4.26 -12.23 9.04
C VAL A 148 3.09 -12.65 9.94
N GLU A 149 2.84 -13.94 10.12
CA GLU A 149 1.76 -14.44 10.98
C GLU A 149 2.09 -14.38 12.49
N ARG A 150 3.34 -14.17 12.84
CA ARG A 150 3.78 -14.00 14.24
C ARG A 150 3.84 -12.55 14.70
N ALA A 151 3.79 -11.60 13.77
CA ALA A 151 3.88 -10.16 14.01
C ALA A 151 2.50 -9.52 14.16
#